data_b668bbba7983cc3c0208725eb6b3bdbb
#
_entry.id   b668bbba7983cc3c0208725eb6b3bdbb
#
_cell.length_a   1.000
_cell.length_b   1.000
_cell.length_c   1.000
_cell.angle_alpha   90.00
_cell.angle_beta   90.00
_cell.angle_gamma   90.00
#
_symmetry.space_group_name_H-M   'P 1'
#
loop_
_entity.id
_entity.type
_entity.pdbx_description
1 polymer ?
#
loop_
_entity_poly.entity_id
_entity_poly.type
_entity_poly.pdbx_seq_one_letter_code
_entity_poly.pdbx_strand_id
1 'polypeptide(L)'
;MKKRNYLSDVEDRSGNAFSVIADFEGNEEQLMDIEVEEVLPILPLRNMVLFPGVFMPVSVGRKSSLKLVREAEKKNSYIAVVCQKVAETETPLFEDLHTIGTVAKIVRVLEMPDQTTTVILQGSKRMELKEITDTTPYLKGRIATLNEELPEKNDKEFHALVEACKDLTVRYIKSSDMFPQDSAFAIKNITNPMFLVDFICTNLPLKKDEKIELLRIDSLRARTYRLLEILNREVQLAEIKESIQMRAREDIDQQQREYFLQQQIKTIQDELGGGGQEQEIEEMRKKAETIKWNDEVKATFLKEVDKLERTHPQSPDYSVQLNYLQTLSLIHISEPTRQEAISY
;
A
#
# COMPACT_ATOMS: atom_id res chain seq x y z
N MET A 1 19.19 37.99 -7.25
CA MET A 1 19.00 36.52 -7.23
C MET A 1 17.52 36.20 -7.42
N LYS A 2 17.17 35.56 -8.53
CA LYS A 2 15.78 35.25 -8.87
C LYS A 2 15.28 34.11 -7.94
N LYS A 3 14.24 34.38 -7.14
CA LYS A 3 13.50 33.33 -6.41
C LYS A 3 12.91 32.37 -7.44
N ARG A 4 13.43 31.16 -7.50
CA ARG A 4 12.87 30.08 -8.29
C ARG A 4 11.51 29.70 -7.67
N ASN A 5 10.44 29.81 -8.44
CA ASN A 5 9.09 29.41 -8.05
C ASN A 5 9.03 27.86 -8.10
N TYR A 6 9.33 27.21 -6.99
CA TYR A 6 9.23 25.74 -6.84
C TYR A 6 7.81 25.21 -6.68
N LEU A 7 6.82 26.09 -6.72
CA LEU A 7 5.40 25.73 -6.51
C LEU A 7 4.65 25.38 -7.79
N SER A 8 5.27 25.50 -8.98
CA SER A 8 4.65 25.06 -10.25
C SER A 8 4.68 23.55 -10.48
N ASP A 9 5.51 22.80 -9.73
CA ASP A 9 5.67 21.35 -9.91
C ASP A 9 4.72 20.53 -9.01
N VAL A 10 3.92 21.19 -8.17
CA VAL A 10 2.96 20.53 -7.26
C VAL A 10 1.67 20.11 -7.99
N GLU A 11 1.44 20.63 -9.19
CA GLU A 11 0.19 20.36 -9.94
C GLU A 11 0.12 18.95 -10.57
N ASP A 12 1.23 18.21 -10.66
CA ASP A 12 1.26 16.96 -11.46
C ASP A 12 1.46 15.64 -10.68
N ARG A 13 1.58 15.65 -9.35
CA ARG A 13 1.76 14.39 -8.60
C ARG A 13 1.08 14.41 -7.23
N SER A 14 -0.06 13.78 -7.14
CA SER A 14 -0.69 13.31 -5.90
C SER A 14 0.19 12.26 -5.19
N GLY A 15 1.28 12.68 -4.57
CA GLY A 15 2.18 11.76 -3.86
C GLY A 15 3.42 12.40 -3.22
N ASN A 16 3.79 13.61 -3.58
CA ASN A 16 5.07 14.19 -3.17
C ASN A 16 4.96 15.39 -2.21
N ALA A 17 4.21 15.24 -1.11
CA ALA A 17 4.33 16.18 0.01
C ALA A 17 5.74 16.16 0.64
N PHE A 18 6.46 15.05 0.51
CA PHE A 18 7.81 14.86 1.06
C PHE A 18 8.88 15.78 0.45
N SER A 19 8.81 16.05 -0.86
CA SER A 19 9.85 16.82 -1.57
C SER A 19 9.71 18.34 -1.39
N VAL A 20 8.50 18.84 -1.12
CA VAL A 20 8.25 20.27 -0.90
C VAL A 20 8.67 20.73 0.50
N ILE A 21 8.78 19.82 1.44
CA ILE A 21 8.97 20.09 2.87
C ILE A 21 10.45 20.10 3.26
N ALA A 22 11.31 19.39 2.54
CA ALA A 22 12.74 19.30 2.83
C ALA A 22 13.53 20.62 2.54
N ASP A 23 12.98 21.50 1.71
CA ASP A 23 13.65 22.78 1.36
C ASP A 23 13.26 23.94 2.30
N PHE A 24 12.45 23.68 3.33
CA PHE A 24 12.00 24.73 4.27
C PHE A 24 12.74 24.64 5.60
N GLU A 25 14.00 25.04 5.62
CA GLU A 25 14.69 25.48 6.83
C GLU A 25 14.06 26.81 7.32
N GLY A 26 12.83 26.73 7.82
CA GLY A 26 12.19 27.84 8.52
C GLY A 26 12.85 28.02 9.88
N ASN A 27 13.07 29.27 10.28
CA ASN A 27 13.56 29.66 11.60
C ASN A 27 12.59 29.12 12.68
N GLU A 28 12.82 27.90 13.18
CA GLU A 28 11.96 27.21 14.16
C GLU A 28 11.90 27.95 15.49
N GLU A 29 12.97 28.63 15.89
CA GLU A 29 12.98 29.49 17.09
C GLU A 29 11.90 30.59 17.02
N GLN A 30 11.57 31.09 15.84
CA GLN A 30 10.49 32.05 15.64
C GLN A 30 9.07 31.44 15.75
N LEU A 31 8.92 30.14 15.53
CA LEU A 31 7.64 29.44 15.64
C LEU A 31 7.27 29.11 17.10
N MET A 32 8.27 29.08 18.00
CA MET A 32 8.05 28.77 19.41
C MET A 32 7.67 29.98 20.26
N ASP A 33 8.07 31.21 19.86
CA ASP A 33 7.84 32.43 20.63
C ASP A 33 6.58 33.21 20.20
N ILE A 34 5.56 32.48 19.74
CA ILE A 34 4.33 33.10 19.26
C ILE A 34 3.38 33.36 20.46
N GLU A 35 2.92 34.59 20.60
CA GLU A 35 1.77 34.92 21.43
C GLU A 35 0.50 34.45 20.71
N VAL A 36 -0.24 33.58 21.36
CA VAL A 36 -1.47 32.99 20.85
C VAL A 36 -2.66 33.47 21.68
N GLU A 37 -3.72 33.87 21.02
CA GLU A 37 -4.98 34.22 21.67
C GLU A 37 -5.56 33.00 22.43
N GLU A 38 -6.17 33.19 23.58
CA GLU A 38 -6.78 32.12 24.36
C GLU A 38 -7.96 31.43 23.60
N VAL A 39 -8.65 32.16 22.74
CA VAL A 39 -9.79 31.66 21.96
C VAL A 39 -9.46 31.67 20.50
N LEU A 40 -9.38 30.48 19.89
CA LEU A 40 -9.08 30.31 18.51
C LEU A 40 -10.22 29.61 17.73
N PRO A 41 -10.31 29.88 16.39
CA PRO A 41 -11.08 29.04 15.49
C PRO A 41 -10.55 27.61 15.47
N ILE A 42 -11.44 26.60 15.56
CA ILE A 42 -11.07 25.19 15.61
C ILE A 42 -11.35 24.53 14.28
N LEU A 43 -10.32 23.94 13.65
CA LEU A 43 -10.42 23.12 12.46
C LEU A 43 -10.33 21.63 12.83
N PRO A 44 -11.46 20.88 12.80
CA PRO A 44 -11.46 19.46 13.07
C PRO A 44 -10.91 18.67 11.86
N LEU A 45 -9.86 17.86 12.08
CA LEU A 45 -9.28 16.97 11.09
C LEU A 45 -9.84 15.56 11.20
N ARG A 46 -9.98 14.88 10.04
CA ARG A 46 -10.37 13.46 9.94
C ARG A 46 -9.13 12.60 9.76
N ASN A 47 -8.85 11.73 10.74
CA ASN A 47 -7.73 10.77 10.69
C ASN A 47 -6.33 11.36 10.46
N MET A 48 -6.17 12.66 10.68
CA MET A 48 -4.90 13.36 10.49
C MET A 48 -4.52 14.10 11.78
N VAL A 49 -3.25 14.09 12.11
CA VAL A 49 -2.68 14.79 13.29
C VAL A 49 -1.52 15.65 12.79
N LEU A 50 -1.60 16.93 13.05
CA LEU A 50 -0.56 17.90 12.72
C LEU A 50 0.40 18.05 13.90
N PHE A 51 1.69 18.00 13.63
CA PHE A 51 2.74 18.27 14.62
C PHE A 51 3.35 19.65 14.42
N PRO A 52 3.98 20.23 15.48
CA PRO A 52 4.68 21.52 15.36
C PRO A 52 5.77 21.52 14.29
N GLY A 53 6.04 22.70 13.71
CA GLY A 53 7.08 22.88 12.68
C GLY A 53 6.76 22.30 11.30
N VAL A 54 5.81 21.39 11.18
CA VAL A 54 5.56 20.61 9.96
C VAL A 54 4.46 21.23 9.10
N PHE A 55 4.62 21.11 7.79
CA PHE A 55 3.60 21.49 6.82
C PHE A 55 2.74 20.29 6.46
N MET A 56 1.43 20.50 6.40
CA MET A 56 0.47 19.44 6.06
C MET A 56 -0.60 19.95 5.10
N PRO A 57 -0.77 19.33 3.94
CA PRO A 57 -1.92 19.57 3.07
C PRO A 57 -3.17 18.89 3.64
N VAL A 58 -4.25 19.64 3.78
CA VAL A 58 -5.52 19.16 4.32
C VAL A 58 -6.66 19.49 3.36
N SER A 59 -7.42 18.49 2.93
CA SER A 59 -8.62 18.70 2.12
C SER A 59 -9.79 19.12 3.01
N VAL A 60 -10.40 20.26 2.69
CA VAL A 60 -11.50 20.86 3.44
C VAL A 60 -12.74 20.87 2.58
N GLY A 61 -13.80 20.17 3.03
CA GLY A 61 -15.08 20.09 2.29
C GLY A 61 -16.29 20.64 3.05
N ARG A 62 -16.22 20.80 4.37
CA ARG A 62 -17.34 21.29 5.16
C ARG A 62 -17.52 22.80 5.01
N LYS A 63 -18.76 23.26 4.84
CA LYS A 63 -19.08 24.69 4.70
C LYS A 63 -18.58 25.56 5.86
N SER A 64 -18.67 25.05 7.09
CA SER A 64 -18.13 25.72 8.30
C SER A 64 -16.62 25.84 8.26
N SER A 65 -15.90 24.75 7.94
CA SER A 65 -14.45 24.72 7.81
C SER A 65 -13.93 25.61 6.69
N LEU A 66 -14.62 25.66 5.54
CA LEU A 66 -14.28 26.57 4.44
C LEU A 66 -14.43 28.03 4.83
N LYS A 67 -15.48 28.40 5.60
CA LYS A 67 -15.63 29.75 6.12
C LYS A 67 -14.50 30.09 7.08
N LEU A 68 -14.18 29.20 7.99
CA LEU A 68 -13.07 29.36 8.94
C LEU A 68 -11.76 29.63 8.18
N VAL A 69 -11.43 28.79 7.22
CA VAL A 69 -10.17 28.88 6.45
C VAL A 69 -10.09 30.20 5.71
N ARG A 70 -11.14 30.62 5.00
CA ARG A 70 -11.16 31.89 4.24
C ARG A 70 -11.03 33.12 5.18
N GLU A 71 -11.64 33.09 6.35
CA GLU A 71 -11.53 34.16 7.31
C GLU A 71 -10.16 34.22 7.97
N ALA A 72 -9.60 33.06 8.37
CA ALA A 72 -8.27 32.98 8.97
C ALA A 72 -7.16 33.37 8.00
N GLU A 73 -7.27 32.96 6.72
CA GLU A 73 -6.36 33.38 5.66
C GLU A 73 -6.34 34.90 5.46
N LYS A 74 -7.55 35.52 5.35
CA LYS A 74 -7.68 36.97 5.19
C LYS A 74 -7.12 37.76 6.34
N LYS A 75 -7.30 37.26 7.58
CA LYS A 75 -6.81 37.90 8.80
C LYS A 75 -5.37 37.56 9.14
N ASN A 76 -4.79 36.62 8.41
CA ASN A 76 -3.48 36.02 8.73
C ASN A 76 -3.39 35.55 10.20
N SER A 77 -4.49 34.99 10.71
CA SER A 77 -4.64 34.59 12.11
C SER A 77 -4.32 33.10 12.29
N TYR A 78 -3.95 32.75 13.54
CA TYR A 78 -3.76 31.36 13.93
C TYR A 78 -5.10 30.64 14.07
N ILE A 79 -5.07 29.34 13.91
CA ILE A 79 -6.19 28.43 14.11
C ILE A 79 -5.76 27.27 15.01
N ALA A 80 -6.69 26.69 15.72
CA ALA A 80 -6.48 25.47 16.48
C ALA A 80 -6.85 24.26 15.61
N VAL A 81 -5.97 23.30 15.49
CA VAL A 81 -6.16 22.10 14.69
C VAL A 81 -6.24 20.89 15.61
N VAL A 82 -7.34 20.16 15.59
CA VAL A 82 -7.58 18.99 16.43
C VAL A 82 -8.09 17.81 15.61
N CYS A 83 -7.72 16.61 16.01
CA CYS A 83 -8.20 15.40 15.36
C CYS A 83 -9.55 14.97 15.93
N GLN A 84 -10.47 14.50 15.07
CA GLN A 84 -11.72 13.90 15.49
C GLN A 84 -11.49 12.48 16.01
N LYS A 85 -12.24 12.07 17.04
CA LYS A 85 -12.25 10.68 17.54
C LYS A 85 -12.86 9.75 16.50
N VAL A 86 -13.98 10.16 15.90
CA VAL A 86 -14.69 9.42 14.84
C VAL A 86 -14.69 10.29 13.59
N ALA A 87 -14.16 9.75 12.48
CA ALA A 87 -13.96 10.51 11.24
C ALA A 87 -15.28 10.85 10.52
N GLU A 88 -16.30 10.03 10.70
CA GLU A 88 -17.61 10.12 10.06
C GLU A 88 -18.50 11.23 10.64
N THR A 89 -18.20 11.71 11.85
CA THR A 89 -18.98 12.77 12.50
C THR A 89 -18.92 14.07 11.67
N GLU A 90 -20.06 14.51 11.13
CA GLU A 90 -20.11 15.70 10.28
C GLU A 90 -20.04 17.00 11.11
N THR A 91 -20.74 17.05 12.22
CA THR A 91 -20.78 18.20 13.16
C THR A 91 -20.20 17.77 14.50
N PRO A 92 -18.86 17.75 14.66
CA PRO A 92 -18.24 17.32 15.89
C PRO A 92 -18.49 18.32 17.03
N LEU A 93 -18.85 17.78 18.19
CA LEU A 93 -18.90 18.49 19.46
C LEU A 93 -17.60 18.30 20.23
N PHE A 94 -17.47 18.89 21.42
CA PHE A 94 -16.27 18.78 22.23
C PHE A 94 -15.91 17.32 22.54
N GLU A 95 -16.89 16.48 22.82
CA GLU A 95 -16.70 15.06 23.13
C GLU A 95 -16.18 14.23 21.95
N ASP A 96 -16.44 14.69 20.72
CA ASP A 96 -16.00 14.03 19.48
C ASP A 96 -14.57 14.41 19.08
N LEU A 97 -13.97 15.35 19.79
CA LEU A 97 -12.62 15.84 19.49
C LEU A 97 -11.61 15.30 20.49
N HIS A 98 -10.39 15.11 20.03
CA HIS A 98 -9.26 14.94 20.94
C HIS A 98 -8.93 16.29 21.55
N THR A 99 -8.62 16.31 22.84
CA THR A 99 -8.28 17.56 23.56
C THR A 99 -6.90 18.08 23.17
N ILE A 100 -6.00 17.19 22.75
CA ILE A 100 -4.64 17.58 22.30
C ILE A 100 -4.67 17.88 20.80
N GLY A 101 -4.03 18.99 20.44
CA GLY A 101 -3.91 19.44 19.06
C GLY A 101 -2.73 20.38 18.87
N THR A 102 -2.73 21.09 17.76
CA THR A 102 -1.64 21.98 17.37
C THR A 102 -2.22 23.32 16.91
N VAL A 103 -1.64 24.41 17.38
CA VAL A 103 -1.87 25.75 16.81
C VAL A 103 -1.20 25.79 15.46
N ALA A 104 -1.91 26.24 14.46
CA ALA A 104 -1.41 26.26 13.09
C ALA A 104 -1.70 27.58 12.39
N LYS A 105 -0.89 27.87 11.39
CA LYS A 105 -1.08 28.98 10.46
C LYS A 105 -1.46 28.44 9.09
N ILE A 106 -2.37 29.12 8.41
CA ILE A 106 -2.69 28.83 7.03
C ILE A 106 -1.64 29.48 6.14
N VAL A 107 -0.91 28.66 5.40
CA VAL A 107 0.16 29.12 4.49
C VAL A 107 -0.42 29.41 3.10
N ARG A 108 -1.29 28.52 2.63
CA ARG A 108 -1.89 28.65 1.31
C ARG A 108 -3.21 27.88 1.21
N VAL A 109 -4.13 28.45 0.45
CA VAL A 109 -5.40 27.79 0.09
C VAL A 109 -5.35 27.53 -1.43
N LEU A 110 -5.58 26.27 -1.82
CA LEU A 110 -5.59 25.81 -3.21
C LEU A 110 -6.98 25.32 -3.55
N GLU A 111 -7.61 25.92 -4.54
CA GLU A 111 -8.89 25.44 -5.09
C GLU A 111 -8.57 24.49 -6.26
N MET A 112 -8.92 23.22 -6.12
CA MET A 112 -8.69 22.21 -7.13
C MET A 112 -9.77 22.21 -8.21
N PRO A 113 -9.50 21.73 -9.44
CA PRO A 113 -10.47 21.69 -10.53
C PRO A 113 -11.74 20.87 -10.23
N ASP A 114 -11.66 19.93 -9.32
CA ASP A 114 -12.75 19.07 -8.82
C ASP A 114 -13.61 19.74 -7.73
N GLN A 115 -13.45 21.07 -7.52
CA GLN A 115 -14.11 21.86 -6.49
C GLN A 115 -13.73 21.48 -5.04
N THR A 116 -12.71 20.65 -4.85
CA THR A 116 -12.15 20.43 -3.52
C THR A 116 -11.20 21.57 -3.15
N THR A 117 -11.22 21.98 -1.88
CA THR A 117 -10.30 22.99 -1.36
C THR A 117 -9.23 22.31 -0.53
N THR A 118 -7.97 22.42 -0.95
CA THR A 118 -6.82 21.94 -0.18
C THR A 118 -6.14 23.11 0.50
N VAL A 119 -5.90 22.99 1.79
CA VAL A 119 -5.26 24.01 2.63
C VAL A 119 -3.92 23.50 3.11
N ILE A 120 -2.86 24.28 2.90
CA ILE A 120 -1.55 23.97 3.45
C ILE A 120 -1.46 24.63 4.82
N LEU A 121 -1.38 23.80 5.85
CA LEU A 121 -1.24 24.21 7.23
C LEU A 121 0.21 24.06 7.67
N GLN A 122 0.70 25.02 8.46
CA GLN A 122 1.97 24.95 9.19
C GLN A 122 1.69 24.86 10.67
N GLY A 123 2.12 23.79 11.34
CA GLY A 123 2.04 23.64 12.78
C GLY A 123 2.98 24.61 13.48
N SER A 124 2.57 25.14 14.63
CA SER A 124 3.38 26.06 15.45
C SER A 124 3.65 25.50 16.84
N LYS A 125 2.66 25.50 17.71
CA LYS A 125 2.78 25.03 19.09
C LYS A 125 1.77 23.94 19.39
N ARG A 126 2.10 23.02 20.29
CA ARG A 126 1.13 22.09 20.86
C ARG A 126 0.14 22.84 21.74
N MET A 127 -1.09 22.39 21.75
CA MET A 127 -2.12 23.00 22.58
C MET A 127 -3.09 21.97 23.14
N GLU A 128 -3.75 22.32 24.21
CA GLU A 128 -4.86 21.60 24.79
C GLU A 128 -6.16 22.39 24.63
N LEU A 129 -7.18 21.78 24.03
CA LEU A 129 -8.52 22.33 23.92
C LEU A 129 -9.25 22.13 25.26
N LYS A 130 -9.63 23.22 25.89
CA LYS A 130 -10.32 23.22 27.21
C LYS A 130 -11.83 23.18 27.09
N GLU A 131 -12.39 23.99 26.18
CA GLU A 131 -13.83 24.06 25.95
C GLU A 131 -14.15 24.64 24.58
N ILE A 132 -15.33 24.36 24.07
CA ILE A 132 -15.87 25.03 22.89
C ILE A 132 -16.71 26.21 23.34
N THR A 133 -16.41 27.41 22.84
CA THR A 133 -17.10 28.66 23.18
C THR A 133 -18.22 28.98 22.20
N ASP A 134 -17.98 28.74 20.89
CA ASP A 134 -18.94 29.00 19.80
C ASP A 134 -18.99 27.85 18.82
N THR A 135 -20.17 27.59 18.25
CA THR A 135 -20.37 26.58 17.20
C THR A 135 -20.74 27.19 15.84
N THR A 136 -21.14 28.45 15.82
CA THR A 136 -21.56 29.17 14.61
C THR A 136 -20.81 30.49 14.44
N PRO A 137 -20.32 30.83 13.24
CA PRO A 137 -20.47 30.14 11.96
C PRO A 137 -19.53 28.94 11.78
N TYR A 138 -18.56 28.78 12.65
CA TYR A 138 -17.61 27.66 12.77
C TYR A 138 -17.23 27.49 14.24
N LEU A 139 -16.61 26.36 14.56
CA LEU A 139 -16.19 26.07 15.93
C LEU A 139 -15.11 27.06 16.39
N LYS A 140 -15.30 27.60 17.61
CA LYS A 140 -14.27 28.31 18.35
C LYS A 140 -14.15 27.69 19.74
N GLY A 141 -12.97 27.76 20.31
CA GLY A 141 -12.75 27.22 21.65
C GLY A 141 -11.58 27.86 22.36
N ARG A 142 -11.62 27.73 23.66
CA ARG A 142 -10.54 28.15 24.56
C ARG A 142 -9.46 27.10 24.57
N ILE A 143 -8.24 27.50 24.30
CA ILE A 143 -7.06 26.66 24.29
C ILE A 143 -6.06 27.06 25.38
N ALA A 144 -5.23 26.10 25.76
CA ALA A 144 -4.01 26.34 26.52
C ALA A 144 -2.80 25.84 25.74
N THR A 145 -1.81 26.66 25.56
CA THR A 145 -0.55 26.24 24.90
C THR A 145 0.25 25.35 25.85
N LEU A 146 0.85 24.31 25.28
CA LEU A 146 1.71 23.38 26.02
C LEU A 146 3.18 23.69 25.72
N ASN A 147 3.97 23.67 26.80
CA ASN A 147 5.41 23.87 26.69
C ASN A 147 6.10 22.57 26.34
N GLU A 148 7.21 22.69 25.58
CA GLU A 148 8.10 21.55 25.25
C GLU A 148 9.19 21.48 26.34
N GLU A 149 9.38 20.26 26.88
CA GLU A 149 10.54 19.98 27.73
C GLU A 149 11.69 19.52 26.80
N LEU A 150 12.61 20.45 26.58
CA LEU A 150 13.78 20.18 25.71
C LEU A 150 14.90 19.52 26.52
N PRO A 151 15.62 18.54 25.95
CA PRO A 151 16.80 17.95 26.57
C PRO A 151 17.94 18.98 26.62
N GLU A 152 18.94 18.73 27.47
CA GLU A 152 20.15 19.55 27.54
C GLU A 152 20.90 19.50 26.18
N LYS A 153 21.52 20.64 25.78
CA LYS A 153 22.20 20.79 24.48
C LYS A 153 23.31 19.76 24.24
N ASN A 154 23.90 19.17 25.30
CA ASN A 154 24.99 18.19 25.24
C ASN A 154 24.55 16.77 25.67
N ASP A 155 23.26 16.48 25.66
CA ASP A 155 22.74 15.15 25.99
C ASP A 155 23.12 14.13 24.90
N LYS A 156 24.22 13.39 25.14
CA LYS A 156 24.72 12.38 24.20
C LYS A 156 23.73 11.23 23.99
N GLU A 157 22.97 10.86 25.00
CA GLU A 157 21.98 9.80 24.92
C GLU A 157 20.82 10.23 24.03
N PHE A 158 20.36 11.48 24.18
CA PHE A 158 19.33 12.01 23.29
C PHE A 158 19.79 12.10 21.82
N HIS A 159 21.04 12.53 21.58
CA HIS A 159 21.59 12.53 20.21
C HIS A 159 21.65 11.11 19.61
N ALA A 160 22.08 10.12 20.39
CA ALA A 160 22.09 8.74 19.92
C ALA A 160 20.68 8.22 19.62
N LEU A 161 19.71 8.60 20.44
CA LEU A 161 18.30 8.25 20.25
C LEU A 161 17.72 8.85 18.97
N VAL A 162 18.03 10.11 18.67
CA VAL A 162 17.61 10.79 17.43
C VAL A 162 18.24 10.15 16.19
N GLU A 163 19.53 9.83 16.24
CA GLU A 163 20.20 9.14 15.12
C GLU A 163 19.63 7.72 14.92
N ALA A 164 19.31 7.00 15.98
CA ALA A 164 18.62 5.71 15.86
C ALA A 164 17.24 5.83 15.19
N CYS A 165 16.44 6.87 15.54
CA CYS A 165 15.18 7.15 14.87
C CYS A 165 15.39 7.48 13.38
N LYS A 166 16.40 8.27 13.05
CA LYS A 166 16.76 8.62 11.68
C LYS A 166 17.10 7.37 10.85
N ASP A 167 17.96 6.50 11.38
CA ASP A 167 18.36 5.26 10.71
C ASP A 167 17.17 4.32 10.49
N LEU A 168 16.33 4.12 11.50
CA LEU A 168 15.12 3.29 11.36
C LEU A 168 14.14 3.88 10.35
N THR A 169 13.98 5.21 10.33
CA THR A 169 13.11 5.87 9.34
C THR A 169 13.63 5.66 7.92
N VAL A 170 14.94 5.77 7.72
CA VAL A 170 15.57 5.49 6.41
C VAL A 170 15.38 4.02 6.00
N ARG A 171 15.51 3.08 6.95
CA ARG A 171 15.23 1.65 6.68
C ARG A 171 13.77 1.44 6.29
N TYR A 172 12.84 2.03 7.03
CA TYR A 172 11.41 1.96 6.73
C TYR A 172 11.07 2.48 5.33
N ILE A 173 11.63 3.64 4.94
CA ILE A 173 11.43 4.23 3.62
C ILE A 173 11.94 3.30 2.52
N LYS A 174 13.10 2.65 2.71
CA LYS A 174 13.68 1.72 1.74
C LYS A 174 12.86 0.44 1.55
N SER A 175 12.28 -0.09 2.63
CA SER A 175 11.45 -1.30 2.60
C SER A 175 9.98 -1.03 2.26
N SER A 176 9.63 0.23 1.92
CA SER A 176 8.27 0.64 1.62
C SER A 176 8.18 1.29 0.24
N ASP A 177 7.33 0.74 -0.63
CA ASP A 177 7.02 1.32 -1.94
C ASP A 177 6.20 2.63 -1.86
N MET A 178 5.83 3.07 -0.64
CA MET A 178 4.98 4.25 -0.42
C MET A 178 5.73 5.57 -0.56
N PHE A 179 7.06 5.55 -0.48
CA PHE A 179 7.87 6.76 -0.46
C PHE A 179 8.78 6.87 -1.69
N PRO A 180 8.97 8.10 -2.22
CA PRO A 180 9.98 8.33 -3.24
C PRO A 180 11.38 8.00 -2.70
N GLN A 181 12.28 7.53 -3.56
CA GLN A 181 13.65 7.17 -3.16
C GLN A 181 14.43 8.33 -2.55
N ASP A 182 14.14 9.57 -2.98
CA ASP A 182 14.78 10.78 -2.48
C ASP A 182 14.36 11.16 -1.06
N SER A 183 13.27 10.58 -0.54
CA SER A 183 12.79 10.86 0.82
C SER A 183 13.79 10.46 1.90
N ALA A 184 14.54 9.38 1.68
CA ALA A 184 15.59 8.94 2.58
C ALA A 184 16.75 9.94 2.68
N PHE A 185 17.05 10.66 1.59
CA PHE A 185 18.06 11.71 1.58
C PHE A 185 17.58 12.95 2.34
N ALA A 186 16.32 13.33 2.18
CA ALA A 186 15.72 14.45 2.91
C ALA A 186 15.81 14.23 4.44
N ILE A 187 15.46 13.04 4.93
CA ILE A 187 15.56 12.70 6.37
C ILE A 187 16.98 12.84 6.90
N LYS A 188 17.98 12.39 6.12
CA LYS A 188 19.38 12.48 6.54
C LYS A 188 19.89 13.91 6.69
N ASN A 189 19.36 14.85 5.91
CA ASN A 189 19.77 16.24 5.91
C ASN A 189 19.09 17.11 6.99
N ILE A 190 18.05 16.61 7.66
CA ILE A 190 17.43 17.32 8.77
C ILE A 190 18.41 17.35 9.94
N THR A 191 18.79 18.55 10.35
CA THR A 191 19.76 18.79 11.44
C THR A 191 19.11 19.05 12.77
N ASN A 192 17.90 19.65 12.78
CA ASN A 192 17.18 19.94 14.01
C ASN A 192 16.47 18.69 14.55
N PRO A 193 16.82 18.20 15.75
CA PRO A 193 16.25 16.99 16.33
C PRO A 193 14.74 17.07 16.55
N MET A 194 14.23 18.20 17.01
CA MET A 194 12.82 18.40 17.30
C MET A 194 12.00 18.35 16.00
N PHE A 195 12.42 19.11 15.00
CA PHE A 195 11.78 19.08 13.68
C PHE A 195 11.81 17.67 13.07
N LEU A 196 12.93 16.96 13.20
CA LEU A 196 13.03 15.58 12.70
C LEU A 196 12.00 14.66 13.36
N VAL A 197 11.87 14.69 14.68
CA VAL A 197 10.91 13.86 15.42
C VAL A 197 9.48 14.17 15.00
N ASP A 198 9.11 15.44 14.97
CA ASP A 198 7.77 15.88 14.61
C ASP A 198 7.46 15.64 13.12
N PHE A 199 8.46 15.76 12.25
CA PHE A 199 8.37 15.42 10.83
C PHE A 199 8.12 13.93 10.63
N ILE A 200 8.84 13.06 11.33
CA ILE A 200 8.65 11.61 11.28
C ILE A 200 7.24 11.26 11.78
N CYS A 201 6.81 11.80 12.92
CA CYS A 201 5.48 11.56 13.48
C CYS A 201 4.35 11.96 12.52
N THR A 202 4.53 13.04 11.76
CA THR A 202 3.53 13.51 10.79
C THR A 202 3.45 12.61 9.58
N ASN A 203 4.59 12.29 8.96
CA ASN A 203 4.65 11.72 7.63
C ASN A 203 4.62 10.19 7.58
N LEU A 204 5.02 9.51 8.66
CA LEU A 204 4.89 8.05 8.70
C LEU A 204 3.44 7.61 8.88
N PRO A 205 3.04 6.45 8.32
CA PRO A 205 1.68 5.93 8.39
C PRO A 205 1.39 5.26 9.74
N LEU A 206 1.69 5.99 10.83
CA LEU A 206 1.35 5.57 12.19
C LEU A 206 -0.16 5.64 12.42
N LYS A 207 -0.66 4.83 13.34
CA LYS A 207 -2.07 4.88 13.73
C LYS A 207 -2.41 6.23 14.35
N LYS A 208 -3.64 6.71 14.11
CA LYS A 208 -4.13 7.98 14.65
C LYS A 208 -3.90 8.10 16.15
N ASP A 209 -4.25 7.04 16.91
CA ASP A 209 -4.14 7.04 18.36
C ASP A 209 -2.70 7.12 18.85
N GLU A 210 -1.77 6.48 18.14
CA GLU A 210 -0.33 6.57 18.39
C GLU A 210 0.20 8.00 18.14
N LYS A 211 -0.25 8.63 17.04
CA LYS A 211 0.10 10.04 16.76
C LYS A 211 -0.42 10.99 17.86
N ILE A 212 -1.63 10.77 18.36
CA ILE A 212 -2.20 11.55 19.47
C ILE A 212 -1.44 11.31 20.78
N GLU A 213 -1.07 10.04 21.04
CA GLU A 213 -0.21 9.69 22.21
C GLU A 213 1.13 10.43 22.14
N LEU A 214 1.81 10.38 20.99
CA LEU A 214 3.07 11.09 20.77
C LEU A 214 2.93 12.60 20.93
N LEU A 215 1.86 13.20 20.39
CA LEU A 215 1.60 14.63 20.52
C LEU A 215 1.34 15.06 21.98
N ARG A 216 0.85 14.14 22.82
CA ARG A 216 0.55 14.40 24.25
C ARG A 216 1.79 14.43 25.12
N ILE A 217 2.88 13.79 24.71
CA ILE A 217 4.12 13.70 25.50
C ILE A 217 4.83 15.06 25.49
N ASP A 218 5.00 15.69 26.66
CA ASP A 218 5.62 17.00 26.79
C ASP A 218 7.14 16.95 26.63
N SER A 219 7.78 15.91 27.16
CA SER A 219 9.23 15.73 27.05
C SER A 219 9.62 15.23 25.66
N LEU A 220 10.42 15.99 24.92
CA LEU A 220 10.92 15.63 23.61
C LEU A 220 11.72 14.32 23.65
N ARG A 221 12.51 14.09 24.71
CA ARG A 221 13.26 12.84 24.91
C ARG A 221 12.32 11.65 25.05
N ALA A 222 11.29 11.75 25.89
CA ALA A 222 10.30 10.68 26.08
C ALA A 222 9.49 10.41 24.79
N ARG A 223 9.13 11.46 24.04
CA ARG A 223 8.46 11.35 22.74
C ARG A 223 9.33 10.63 21.72
N THR A 224 10.62 10.97 21.64
CA THR A 224 11.59 10.33 20.74
C THR A 224 11.77 8.85 21.10
N TYR A 225 11.84 8.54 22.39
CA TYR A 225 11.93 7.14 22.84
C TYR A 225 10.70 6.32 22.43
N ARG A 226 9.51 6.89 22.65
CA ARG A 226 8.26 6.26 22.24
C ARG A 226 8.15 6.10 20.73
N LEU A 227 8.61 7.09 19.98
CA LEU A 227 8.69 7.01 18.52
C LEU A 227 9.64 5.90 18.06
N LEU A 228 10.79 5.73 18.72
CA LEU A 228 11.75 4.67 18.43
C LEU A 228 11.13 3.27 18.61
N GLU A 229 10.37 3.07 19.67
CA GLU A 229 9.65 1.80 19.90
C GLU A 229 8.66 1.50 18.76
N ILE A 230 7.88 2.51 18.37
CA ILE A 230 6.91 2.37 17.27
C ILE A 230 7.65 2.10 15.95
N LEU A 231 8.71 2.84 15.65
CA LEU A 231 9.51 2.67 14.44
C LEU A 231 10.11 1.27 14.33
N ASN A 232 10.66 0.73 15.42
CA ASN A 232 11.19 -0.63 15.42
C ASN A 232 10.12 -1.65 15.00
N ARG A 233 8.92 -1.53 15.54
CA ARG A 233 7.79 -2.40 15.17
C ARG A 233 7.42 -2.25 13.69
N GLU A 234 7.26 -1.00 13.22
CA GLU A 234 6.86 -0.73 11.84
C GLU A 234 7.90 -1.16 10.82
N VAL A 235 9.21 -0.99 11.11
CA VAL A 235 10.30 -1.47 10.26
C VAL A 235 10.25 -3.00 10.14
N GLN A 236 10.12 -3.71 11.26
CA GLN A 236 10.01 -5.19 11.23
C GLN A 236 8.81 -5.66 10.38
N LEU A 237 7.66 -5.00 10.53
CA LEU A 237 6.48 -5.33 9.73
C LEU A 237 6.68 -5.02 8.24
N ALA A 238 7.33 -3.92 7.90
CA ALA A 238 7.65 -3.55 6.52
C ALA A 238 8.61 -4.56 5.88
N GLU A 239 9.68 -4.95 6.58
CA GLU A 239 10.67 -5.94 6.10
C GLU A 239 10.03 -7.34 5.90
N ILE A 240 9.14 -7.76 6.80
CA ILE A 240 8.38 -9.01 6.63
C ILE A 240 7.48 -8.93 5.40
N LYS A 241 6.75 -7.81 5.24
CA LYS A 241 5.86 -7.60 4.09
C LYS A 241 6.65 -7.62 2.77
N GLU A 242 7.79 -6.94 2.71
CA GLU A 242 8.69 -6.94 1.56
C GLU A 242 9.16 -8.36 1.22
N SER A 243 9.61 -9.14 2.23
CA SER A 243 10.06 -10.52 2.03
C SER A 243 8.95 -11.43 1.49
N ILE A 244 7.70 -11.25 1.96
CA ILE A 244 6.54 -12.00 1.46
C ILE A 244 6.24 -11.61 0.00
N GLN A 245 6.29 -10.32 -0.31
CA GLN A 245 6.05 -9.83 -1.67
C GLN A 245 7.12 -10.32 -2.65
N MET A 246 8.40 -10.35 -2.25
CA MET A 246 9.48 -10.90 -3.07
C MET A 246 9.24 -12.37 -3.38
N ARG A 247 8.96 -13.20 -2.36
CA ARG A 247 8.66 -14.63 -2.57
C ARG A 247 7.46 -14.84 -3.50
N ALA A 248 6.38 -14.08 -3.29
CA ALA A 248 5.20 -14.18 -4.16
C ALA A 248 5.50 -13.81 -5.62
N ARG A 249 6.38 -12.81 -5.86
CA ARG A 249 6.84 -12.47 -7.22
C ARG A 249 7.69 -13.58 -7.82
N GLU A 250 8.63 -14.14 -7.05
CA GLU A 250 9.46 -15.27 -7.49
C GLU A 250 8.62 -16.49 -7.88
N ASP A 251 7.61 -16.83 -7.06
CA ASP A 251 6.68 -17.94 -7.33
C ASP A 251 5.86 -17.70 -8.61
N ILE A 252 5.36 -16.45 -8.81
CA ILE A 252 4.62 -16.08 -10.02
C ILE A 252 5.53 -16.15 -11.26
N ASP A 253 6.74 -15.62 -11.18
CA ASP A 253 7.70 -15.65 -12.29
C ASP A 253 8.08 -17.09 -12.65
N GLN A 254 8.26 -17.96 -11.64
CA GLN A 254 8.51 -19.38 -11.86
C GLN A 254 7.33 -20.07 -12.57
N GLN A 255 6.10 -19.85 -12.11
CA GLN A 255 4.89 -20.41 -12.72
C GLN A 255 4.71 -19.93 -14.16
N GLN A 256 4.95 -18.63 -14.43
CA GLN A 256 4.89 -18.09 -15.78
C GLN A 256 5.93 -18.74 -16.70
N ARG A 257 7.15 -18.93 -16.18
CA ARG A 257 8.23 -19.59 -16.93
C ARG A 257 7.90 -21.05 -17.23
N GLU A 258 7.36 -21.79 -16.26
CA GLU A 258 6.92 -23.17 -16.45
C GLU A 258 5.80 -23.26 -17.49
N TYR A 259 4.79 -22.37 -17.38
CA TYR A 259 3.72 -22.30 -18.37
C TYR A 259 4.24 -22.02 -19.79
N PHE A 260 5.17 -21.07 -19.93
CA PHE A 260 5.77 -20.74 -21.21
C PHE A 260 6.56 -21.92 -21.80
N LEU A 261 7.33 -22.63 -20.98
CA LEU A 261 8.06 -23.82 -21.40
C LEU A 261 7.11 -24.95 -21.83
N GLN A 262 6.01 -25.17 -21.13
CA GLN A 262 4.97 -26.12 -21.50
C GLN A 262 4.33 -25.77 -22.86
N GLN A 263 4.04 -24.50 -23.10
CA GLN A 263 3.52 -24.02 -24.37
C GLN A 263 4.53 -24.25 -25.52
N GLN A 264 5.81 -23.97 -25.27
CA GLN A 264 6.85 -24.27 -26.28
C GLN A 264 6.94 -25.76 -26.57
N ILE A 265 6.92 -26.62 -25.56
CA ILE A 265 6.91 -28.08 -25.75
C ILE A 265 5.72 -28.50 -26.60
N LYS A 266 4.52 -27.98 -26.29
CA LYS A 266 3.30 -28.28 -27.05
C LYS A 266 3.43 -27.84 -28.53
N THR A 267 3.91 -26.61 -28.77
CA THR A 267 4.12 -26.10 -30.13
C THR A 267 5.12 -26.97 -30.90
N ILE A 268 6.21 -27.38 -30.27
CA ILE A 268 7.21 -28.23 -30.86
C ILE A 268 6.62 -29.65 -31.18
N GLN A 269 5.79 -30.19 -30.26
CA GLN A 269 5.10 -31.47 -30.50
C GLN A 269 4.11 -31.37 -31.67
N ASP A 270 3.36 -30.28 -31.76
CA ASP A 270 2.43 -30.01 -32.85
C ASP A 270 3.18 -29.86 -34.19
N GLU A 271 4.32 -29.16 -34.24
CA GLU A 271 5.18 -29.03 -35.43
C GLU A 271 5.84 -30.35 -35.85
N LEU A 272 6.15 -31.23 -34.88
CA LEU A 272 6.71 -32.56 -35.14
C LEU A 272 5.63 -33.60 -35.53
N GLY A 273 4.37 -33.19 -35.67
CA GLY A 273 3.25 -34.07 -36.08
C GLY A 273 2.58 -34.82 -34.92
N GLY A 274 2.83 -34.43 -33.68
CA GLY A 274 2.26 -35.08 -32.49
C GLY A 274 0.74 -34.86 -32.29
N GLY A 275 0.17 -33.82 -32.91
CA GLY A 275 -1.27 -33.53 -32.79
C GLY A 275 -2.21 -34.54 -33.42
N GLY A 276 -1.73 -35.25 -34.46
CA GLY A 276 -2.51 -36.34 -35.09
C GLY A 276 -2.58 -37.60 -34.23
N GLN A 277 -1.55 -37.86 -33.44
CA GLN A 277 -1.46 -39.07 -32.64
C GLN A 277 -2.44 -39.07 -31.42
N GLU A 278 -2.52 -37.97 -30.70
CA GLU A 278 -3.47 -37.85 -29.60
C GLU A 278 -4.92 -37.98 -30.08
N GLN A 279 -5.23 -37.42 -31.25
CA GLN A 279 -6.55 -37.56 -31.85
C GLN A 279 -6.85 -39.01 -32.29
N GLU A 280 -5.88 -39.72 -32.87
CA GLU A 280 -6.05 -41.14 -33.23
C GLU A 280 -6.26 -42.03 -32.00
N ILE A 281 -5.51 -41.78 -30.93
CA ILE A 281 -5.65 -42.53 -29.66
C ILE A 281 -7.00 -42.24 -29.01
N GLU A 282 -7.45 -40.99 -28.99
CA GLU A 282 -8.74 -40.62 -28.47
C GLU A 282 -9.91 -41.17 -29.28
N GLU A 283 -9.79 -41.22 -30.60
CA GLU A 283 -10.75 -41.88 -31.48
C GLU A 283 -10.82 -43.39 -31.21
N MET A 284 -9.69 -44.05 -30.97
CA MET A 284 -9.66 -45.46 -30.60
C MET A 284 -10.32 -45.73 -29.25
N ARG A 285 -10.12 -44.87 -28.27
CA ARG A 285 -10.81 -44.96 -26.97
C ARG A 285 -12.33 -44.79 -27.12
N LYS A 286 -12.79 -43.81 -27.91
CA LYS A 286 -14.20 -43.59 -28.21
C LYS A 286 -14.81 -44.76 -28.97
N LYS A 287 -14.09 -45.35 -29.90
CA LYS A 287 -14.52 -46.59 -30.62
C LYS A 287 -14.67 -47.78 -29.65
N ALA A 288 -13.76 -47.90 -28.66
CA ALA A 288 -13.85 -48.97 -27.67
C ALA A 288 -15.09 -48.84 -26.75
N GLU A 289 -15.64 -47.65 -26.62
CA GLU A 289 -16.88 -47.41 -25.85
C GLU A 289 -18.16 -47.72 -26.64
N THR A 290 -18.09 -47.51 -27.97
CA THR A 290 -19.24 -47.66 -28.86
C THR A 290 -19.45 -49.10 -29.33
N ILE A 291 -18.41 -49.94 -29.36
CA ILE A 291 -18.47 -51.34 -29.81
C ILE A 291 -18.83 -52.23 -28.62
N LYS A 292 -19.80 -53.11 -28.80
CA LYS A 292 -20.21 -54.11 -27.80
C LYS A 292 -19.22 -55.29 -27.76
N TRP A 293 -18.10 -55.07 -27.06
CA TRP A 293 -17.12 -56.12 -26.80
C TRP A 293 -17.39 -56.85 -25.47
N ASN A 294 -16.84 -58.09 -25.38
CA ASN A 294 -16.72 -58.76 -24.11
C ASN A 294 -15.75 -57.98 -23.21
N ASP A 295 -16.01 -57.95 -21.91
CA ASP A 295 -15.24 -57.17 -20.91
C ASP A 295 -13.74 -57.52 -20.95
N GLU A 296 -13.36 -58.77 -21.19
CA GLU A 296 -11.95 -59.16 -21.31
C GLU A 296 -11.25 -58.58 -22.57
N VAL A 297 -11.98 -58.55 -23.71
CA VAL A 297 -11.48 -58.01 -24.96
C VAL A 297 -11.35 -56.51 -24.88
N LYS A 298 -12.32 -55.83 -24.24
CA LYS A 298 -12.28 -54.39 -24.01
C LYS A 298 -11.12 -54.01 -23.12
N ALA A 299 -10.88 -54.75 -22.03
CA ALA A 299 -9.75 -54.50 -21.12
C ALA A 299 -8.39 -54.70 -21.83
N THR A 300 -8.27 -55.72 -22.72
CA THR A 300 -7.06 -55.99 -23.47
C THR A 300 -6.81 -54.90 -24.50
N PHE A 301 -7.86 -54.46 -25.22
CA PHE A 301 -7.75 -53.37 -26.20
C PHE A 301 -7.30 -52.08 -25.57
N LEU A 302 -7.89 -51.67 -24.45
CA LEU A 302 -7.52 -50.45 -23.74
C LEU A 302 -6.07 -50.52 -23.20
N LYS A 303 -5.60 -51.68 -22.75
CA LYS A 303 -4.19 -51.87 -22.37
C LYS A 303 -3.23 -51.67 -23.53
N GLU A 304 -3.58 -52.18 -24.73
CA GLU A 304 -2.74 -51.98 -25.90
C GLU A 304 -2.81 -50.55 -26.44
N VAL A 305 -3.94 -49.84 -26.29
CA VAL A 305 -4.05 -48.40 -26.57
C VAL A 305 -3.15 -47.59 -25.61
N ASP A 306 -3.16 -47.90 -24.29
CA ASP A 306 -2.26 -47.24 -23.32
C ASP A 306 -0.78 -47.52 -23.59
N LYS A 307 -0.46 -48.66 -24.17
CA LYS A 307 0.91 -49.00 -24.60
C LYS A 307 1.32 -48.21 -25.84
N LEU A 308 0.41 -48.05 -26.82
CA LEU A 308 0.61 -47.24 -28.00
C LEU A 308 0.87 -45.75 -27.61
N GLU A 309 0.13 -45.22 -26.65
CA GLU A 309 0.30 -43.85 -26.14
C GLU A 309 1.71 -43.60 -25.59
N ARG A 310 2.32 -44.61 -24.97
CA ARG A 310 3.70 -44.56 -24.45
C ARG A 310 4.79 -44.83 -25.46
N THR A 311 4.45 -45.30 -26.65
CA THR A 311 5.39 -45.65 -27.71
C THR A 311 5.68 -44.43 -28.57
N HIS A 312 6.97 -44.12 -28.76
CA HIS A 312 7.36 -42.96 -29.56
C HIS A 312 6.87 -43.09 -31.03
N PRO A 313 6.24 -42.05 -31.62
CA PRO A 313 5.63 -42.10 -32.95
C PRO A 313 6.58 -42.53 -34.10
N GLN A 314 7.86 -42.19 -33.94
CA GLN A 314 8.89 -42.52 -34.92
C GLN A 314 9.47 -43.94 -34.74
N SER A 315 9.00 -44.69 -33.76
CA SER A 315 9.42 -46.10 -33.60
C SER A 315 8.73 -46.98 -34.64
N PRO A 316 9.46 -47.93 -35.27
CA PRO A 316 8.85 -48.93 -36.14
C PRO A 316 7.72 -49.71 -35.46
N ASP A 317 7.80 -49.89 -34.16
CA ASP A 317 6.80 -50.61 -33.35
C ASP A 317 5.47 -49.84 -33.25
N TYR A 318 5.48 -48.52 -33.37
CA TYR A 318 4.27 -47.69 -33.31
C TYR A 318 3.30 -48.02 -34.45
N SER A 319 3.79 -48.03 -35.69
CA SER A 319 2.96 -48.33 -36.88
C SER A 319 2.43 -49.75 -36.90
N VAL A 320 3.18 -50.69 -36.35
CA VAL A 320 2.72 -52.10 -36.21
C VAL A 320 1.63 -52.20 -35.15
N GLN A 321 1.79 -51.59 -34.01
CA GLN A 321 0.78 -51.56 -32.92
C GLN A 321 -0.49 -50.83 -33.37
N LEU A 322 -0.34 -49.72 -34.09
CA LEU A 322 -1.45 -48.94 -34.62
C LEU A 322 -2.30 -49.79 -35.58
N ASN A 323 -1.65 -50.44 -36.58
CA ASN A 323 -2.30 -51.34 -37.53
C ASN A 323 -2.99 -52.54 -36.82
N TYR A 324 -2.35 -53.07 -35.80
CA TYR A 324 -2.92 -54.17 -35.01
C TYR A 324 -4.20 -53.73 -34.30
N LEU A 325 -4.21 -52.59 -33.66
CA LEU A 325 -5.39 -52.03 -32.95
C LEU A 325 -6.51 -51.65 -33.94
N GLN A 326 -6.16 -51.05 -35.08
CA GLN A 326 -7.13 -50.78 -36.15
C GLN A 326 -7.79 -52.07 -36.68
N THR A 327 -6.98 -53.09 -36.94
CA THR A 327 -7.47 -54.38 -37.42
C THR A 327 -8.37 -55.06 -36.36
N LEU A 328 -7.98 -55.06 -35.09
CA LEU A 328 -8.79 -55.58 -33.99
C LEU A 328 -10.15 -54.87 -33.90
N SER A 329 -10.20 -53.57 -34.11
CA SER A 329 -11.46 -52.80 -34.09
C SER A 329 -12.40 -53.16 -35.24
N LEU A 330 -11.87 -53.67 -36.37
CA LEU A 330 -12.64 -54.08 -37.56
C LEU A 330 -13.11 -55.53 -37.51
N ILE A 331 -12.35 -56.45 -36.89
CA ILE A 331 -12.66 -57.90 -36.87
C ILE A 331 -13.95 -58.17 -36.09
N HIS A 332 -14.23 -57.46 -35.01
CA HIS A 332 -15.46 -57.66 -34.24
C HIS A 332 -16.72 -57.09 -34.88
N ILE A 333 -16.62 -56.31 -35.94
CA ILE A 333 -17.80 -55.86 -36.72
C ILE A 333 -18.26 -56.92 -37.73
N SER A 334 -17.40 -57.88 -38.11
CA SER A 334 -17.69 -58.84 -39.14
C SER A 334 -18.00 -60.31 -38.68
N GLU A 335 -17.83 -60.60 -37.38
CA GLU A 335 -18.07 -61.95 -36.84
C GLU A 335 -19.51 -62.34 -36.52
N PRO A 336 -20.54 -61.47 -36.32
CA PRO A 336 -21.91 -61.93 -36.08
C PRO A 336 -22.57 -62.71 -37.23
N THR A 337 -22.04 -62.65 -38.45
CA THR A 337 -22.65 -63.27 -39.59
C THR A 337 -22.15 -64.70 -39.92
N ARG A 338 -21.10 -65.19 -39.21
CA ARG A 338 -20.54 -66.51 -39.47
C ARG A 338 -21.06 -67.63 -38.59
N GLN A 339 -21.74 -67.32 -37.48
CA GLN A 339 -22.30 -68.29 -36.55
C GLN A 339 -23.73 -68.78 -36.93
N GLU A 340 -24.45 -68.11 -37.83
CA GLU A 340 -25.77 -68.57 -38.30
C GLU A 340 -25.78 -69.55 -39.45
N ALA A 341 -24.58 -69.86 -40.06
CA ALA A 341 -24.49 -70.71 -41.21
C ALA A 341 -24.14 -72.21 -40.92
N ILE A 342 -23.98 -72.59 -39.65
CA ILE A 342 -23.71 -73.99 -39.28
C ILE A 342 -24.77 -74.47 -38.26
N SER A 343 -26.02 -74.57 -38.75
CA SER A 343 -27.06 -75.36 -38.05
C SER A 343 -27.94 -75.94 -39.17
N TYR A 344 -27.46 -76.97 -39.79
CA TYR A 344 -28.25 -78.04 -40.41
C TYR A 344 -27.43 -79.30 -40.38
#